data_34a27ef68283cde6093d7892cf7bd559
#
_entry.id   34a27ef68283cde6093d7892cf7bd559
#
_cell.length_a   1.000
_cell.length_b   1.000
_cell.length_c   1.000
_cell.angle_alpha   90.00
_cell.angle_beta   90.00
_cell.angle_gamma   90.00
#
_symmetry.space_group_name_H-M   'P 1'
#
loop_
_entity.id
_entity.type
_entity.pdbx_description
1 polymer ?
#
loop_
_entity_poly.entity_id
_entity_poly.type
_entity_poly.pdbx_seq_one_letter_code
_entity_poly.pdbx_strand_id
1 'polypeptide(L)'
;MTDIGETAMARLALLGLPQDDNSTFLRGPALAPPLIRQALVSPSANMFAETGTDLGVAGLWQDAGDLPLSGLSGQAAHDAIHDGVSAVLARGQAVISLGGDHSVTWPAVRAHAAHHPKLTILHLDAHPDLYDNMEDNRFSHASPFARILESGCVDRLVQVGIRTLNDHQRAQVTRFGVDCHEMRHGVDIADIAISGPVYLTIDLDVLDPAFAPGVSHHEPGGLSVRDVLHIIQNFGRNSGSRKSDGWMIGGDLVELNPDRDLNGVTAMVASKILREMMARCLADCGDGAG
;
A
#
# COMPACT_ATOMS: atom_id res chain seq x y z
N MET A 1 -45.56 7.43 0.95
CA MET A 1 -44.63 6.34 1.09
C MET A 1 -43.38 6.76 0.35
N THR A 2 -42.43 7.35 1.07
CA THR A 2 -41.14 7.77 0.53
C THR A 2 -40.29 6.51 0.45
N ASP A 3 -39.97 6.14 -0.78
CA ASP A 3 -39.01 5.10 -1.10
C ASP A 3 -37.67 5.45 -0.44
N ILE A 4 -37.31 4.72 0.59
CA ILE A 4 -35.98 4.82 1.21
C ILE A 4 -35.06 4.05 0.24
N GLY A 5 -34.54 4.78 -0.76
CA GLY A 5 -33.60 4.22 -1.71
C GLY A 5 -32.49 3.45 -0.95
N GLU A 6 -32.31 2.19 -1.28
CA GLU A 6 -31.13 1.41 -0.87
C GLU A 6 -29.90 2.26 -1.17
N THR A 7 -29.24 2.72 -0.12
CA THR A 7 -27.96 3.41 -0.27
C THR A 7 -26.99 2.37 -0.87
N ALA A 8 -26.65 2.55 -2.13
CA ALA A 8 -25.69 1.66 -2.81
C ALA A 8 -24.43 1.54 -1.92
N MET A 9 -24.00 0.33 -1.67
CA MET A 9 -22.82 0.07 -0.85
C MET A 9 -21.60 0.73 -1.48
N ALA A 10 -20.78 1.41 -0.67
CA ALA A 10 -19.54 2.02 -1.14
C ALA A 10 -18.65 0.97 -1.82
N ARG A 11 -18.04 1.36 -2.95
CA ARG A 11 -17.19 0.43 -3.74
C ARG A 11 -15.79 0.23 -3.14
N LEU A 12 -15.35 1.15 -2.29
CA LEU A 12 -14.02 1.14 -1.66
C LEU A 12 -14.16 1.36 -0.17
N ALA A 13 -13.41 0.60 0.62
CA ALA A 13 -13.26 0.81 2.05
C ALA A 13 -11.83 1.22 2.40
N LEU A 14 -11.71 2.20 3.28
CA LEU A 14 -10.48 2.59 3.93
C LEU A 14 -10.41 1.93 5.30
N LEU A 15 -9.39 1.11 5.56
CA LEU A 15 -9.28 0.30 6.78
C LEU A 15 -7.95 0.56 7.49
N GLY A 16 -7.98 0.92 8.77
CA GLY A 16 -6.76 1.11 9.56
C GLY A 16 -6.24 -0.21 10.15
N LEU A 17 -4.92 -0.39 10.07
CA LEU A 17 -4.17 -1.53 10.60
C LEU A 17 -3.11 -1.04 11.59
N PRO A 18 -3.50 -0.56 12.80
CA PRO A 18 -2.61 0.06 13.77
C PRO A 18 -1.71 -0.98 14.47
N GLN A 19 -0.68 -1.45 13.79
CA GLN A 19 0.29 -2.45 14.27
C GLN A 19 1.72 -2.02 13.95
N ASP A 20 2.62 -2.09 14.94
CA ASP A 20 4.06 -1.81 14.75
C ASP A 20 4.95 -2.66 15.67
N ASP A 21 4.42 -3.79 16.15
CA ASP A 21 5.16 -4.70 17.02
C ASP A 21 6.34 -5.37 16.32
N ASN A 22 6.39 -5.32 15.00
CA ASN A 22 7.40 -5.95 14.18
C ASN A 22 8.45 -4.96 13.63
N SER A 23 8.38 -3.68 14.03
CA SER A 23 9.37 -2.68 13.69
C SER A 23 10.72 -2.97 14.37
N THR A 24 11.81 -2.92 13.60
CA THR A 24 13.16 -3.28 14.07
C THR A 24 13.93 -2.13 14.70
N PHE A 25 13.54 -0.87 14.47
CA PHE A 25 14.27 0.32 14.95
C PHE A 25 13.40 1.22 15.84
N LEU A 26 12.37 1.84 15.29
CA LEU A 26 11.48 2.74 16.02
C LEU A 26 10.03 2.30 15.89
N ARG A 27 9.33 2.30 17.02
CA ARG A 27 7.88 2.23 17.04
C ARG A 27 7.27 3.60 16.72
N GLY A 28 6.00 3.63 16.39
CA GLY A 28 5.25 4.84 16.07
C GLY A 28 4.28 4.66 14.89
N PRO A 29 4.58 3.82 13.87
CA PRO A 29 3.69 3.63 12.74
C PRO A 29 2.27 3.19 13.08
N ALA A 30 2.03 2.48 14.18
CA ALA A 30 0.68 2.15 14.65
C ALA A 30 -0.20 3.38 14.92
N LEU A 31 0.39 4.56 15.11
CA LEU A 31 -0.32 5.82 15.33
C LEU A 31 -0.73 6.51 14.03
N ALA A 32 -0.30 6.02 12.88
CA ALA A 32 -0.47 6.67 11.59
C ALA A 32 -1.92 6.74 11.07
N PRO A 33 -2.76 5.68 11.16
CA PRO A 33 -4.06 5.66 10.49
C PRO A 33 -4.96 6.87 10.81
N PRO A 34 -5.15 7.30 12.06
CA PRO A 34 -5.99 8.46 12.36
C PRO A 34 -5.40 9.78 11.82
N LEU A 35 -4.07 9.92 11.77
CA LEU A 35 -3.43 11.14 11.29
C LEU A 35 -3.49 11.27 9.76
N ILE A 36 -3.37 10.16 9.04
CA ILE A 36 -3.57 10.16 7.58
C ILE A 36 -5.02 10.52 7.25
N ARG A 37 -6.01 10.00 7.99
CA ARG A 37 -7.43 10.37 7.82
C ARG A 37 -7.67 11.85 8.11
N GLN A 38 -7.08 12.36 9.18
CA GLN A 38 -7.17 13.79 9.51
C GLN A 38 -6.58 14.67 8.40
N ALA A 39 -5.43 14.27 7.84
CA ALA A 39 -4.80 14.97 6.73
C ALA A 39 -5.64 14.87 5.45
N LEU A 40 -6.30 13.74 5.19
CA LEU A 40 -7.16 13.52 4.02
C LEU A 40 -8.32 14.53 3.96
N VAL A 41 -8.94 14.82 5.09
CA VAL A 41 -10.09 15.74 5.22
C VAL A 41 -9.67 17.14 5.70
N SER A 42 -8.40 17.47 5.65
CA SER A 42 -7.86 18.76 6.08
C SER A 42 -8.49 19.91 5.28
N PRO A 43 -8.90 21.01 5.94
CA PRO A 43 -9.41 22.19 5.23
C PRO A 43 -8.35 22.91 4.37
N SER A 44 -7.08 22.54 4.48
CA SER A 44 -6.00 23.03 3.62
C SER A 44 -5.92 22.32 2.26
N ALA A 45 -6.71 21.27 2.05
CA ALA A 45 -6.76 20.50 0.82
C ALA A 45 -8.21 20.31 0.35
N ASN A 46 -8.38 19.79 -0.87
CA ASN A 46 -9.69 19.35 -1.36
C ASN A 46 -9.68 17.83 -1.61
N MET A 47 -10.84 17.26 -1.89
CA MET A 47 -11.02 15.82 -2.10
C MET A 47 -10.79 15.36 -3.55
N PHE A 48 -10.30 16.23 -4.44
CA PHE A 48 -10.03 15.87 -5.82
C PHE A 48 -8.67 15.20 -5.98
N ALA A 49 -8.65 14.05 -6.68
CA ALA A 49 -7.44 13.52 -7.26
C ALA A 49 -7.04 14.31 -8.51
N GLU A 50 -5.78 14.23 -8.93
CA GLU A 50 -5.29 14.92 -10.14
C GLU A 50 -5.95 14.42 -11.42
N THR A 51 -6.46 13.19 -11.41
CA THR A 51 -7.25 12.61 -12.51
C THR A 51 -8.64 13.22 -12.66
N GLY A 52 -9.05 14.10 -11.73
CA GLY A 52 -10.36 14.77 -11.71
C GLY A 52 -11.43 14.02 -10.92
N THR A 53 -11.13 12.90 -10.30
CA THR A 53 -12.06 12.16 -9.44
C THR A 53 -12.32 12.94 -8.17
N ASP A 54 -13.58 13.28 -7.90
CA ASP A 54 -14.02 13.90 -6.65
C ASP A 54 -14.35 12.83 -5.61
N LEU A 55 -13.45 12.61 -4.67
CA LEU A 55 -13.66 11.69 -3.55
C LEU A 55 -14.62 12.23 -2.48
N GLY A 56 -15.05 13.49 -2.58
CA GLY A 56 -16.09 14.07 -1.72
C GLY A 56 -17.51 13.59 -2.08
N VAL A 57 -17.69 12.92 -3.19
CA VAL A 57 -18.98 12.36 -3.61
C VAL A 57 -19.40 11.23 -2.66
N ALA A 58 -20.55 11.37 -2.05
CA ALA A 58 -21.09 10.38 -1.11
C ALA A 58 -21.30 9.00 -1.75
N GLY A 59 -20.95 7.94 -1.03
CA GLY A 59 -21.17 6.58 -1.49
C GLY A 59 -20.06 5.99 -2.39
N LEU A 60 -19.05 6.77 -2.79
CA LEU A 60 -17.90 6.22 -3.53
C LEU A 60 -17.02 5.34 -2.66
N TRP A 61 -16.77 5.76 -1.45
CA TRP A 61 -15.97 5.06 -0.47
C TRP A 61 -16.52 5.23 0.95
N GLN A 62 -16.04 4.40 1.86
CA GLN A 62 -16.35 4.52 3.28
C GLN A 62 -15.09 4.36 4.12
N ASP A 63 -15.06 5.02 5.27
CA ASP A 63 -14.09 4.75 6.33
C ASP A 63 -14.62 3.57 7.18
N ALA A 64 -13.92 2.46 7.14
CA ALA A 64 -14.26 1.26 7.91
C ALA A 64 -13.68 1.28 9.34
N GLY A 65 -12.97 2.36 9.71
CA GLY A 65 -12.31 2.48 11.01
C GLY A 65 -11.02 1.67 11.10
N ASP A 66 -10.57 1.44 12.32
CA ASP A 66 -9.36 0.68 12.62
C ASP A 66 -9.71 -0.71 13.15
N LEU A 67 -8.93 -1.72 12.76
CA LEU A 67 -9.01 -3.04 13.38
C LEU A 67 -8.54 -2.99 14.84
N PRO A 68 -9.18 -3.74 15.75
CA PRO A 68 -8.80 -3.77 17.16
C PRO A 68 -7.57 -4.67 17.40
N LEU A 69 -6.38 -4.20 16.99
CA LEU A 69 -5.13 -4.95 17.04
C LEU A 69 -4.35 -4.78 18.36
N SER A 70 -4.80 -3.89 19.24
CA SER A 70 -4.11 -3.62 20.51
C SER A 70 -3.95 -4.89 21.36
N GLY A 71 -2.72 -5.18 21.77
CA GLY A 71 -2.37 -6.37 22.56
C GLY A 71 -2.25 -7.67 21.75
N LEU A 72 -2.45 -7.63 20.44
CA LEU A 72 -2.17 -8.76 19.54
C LEU A 72 -0.75 -8.63 18.98
N SER A 73 -0.07 -9.76 18.81
CA SER A 73 1.26 -9.84 18.21
C SER A 73 1.45 -11.13 17.42
N GLY A 74 2.48 -11.19 16.58
CA GLY A 74 2.83 -12.38 15.80
C GLY A 74 1.64 -12.92 15.00
N GLN A 75 1.42 -14.24 15.05
CA GLN A 75 0.39 -14.91 14.27
C GLN A 75 -1.03 -14.38 14.60
N ALA A 76 -1.34 -14.08 15.87
CA ALA A 76 -2.66 -13.59 16.27
C ALA A 76 -3.01 -12.23 15.63
N ALA A 77 -2.02 -11.32 15.53
CA ALA A 77 -2.19 -10.05 14.83
C ALA A 77 -2.40 -10.26 13.33
N HIS A 78 -1.61 -11.14 12.73
CA HIS A 78 -1.72 -11.48 11.31
C HIS A 78 -3.09 -12.11 10.97
N ASP A 79 -3.59 -13.02 11.81
CA ASP A 79 -4.90 -13.64 11.59
C ASP A 79 -6.03 -12.60 11.73
N ALA A 80 -5.95 -11.70 12.72
CA ALA A 80 -6.92 -10.62 12.88
C ALA A 80 -6.94 -9.64 11.69
N ILE A 81 -5.77 -9.29 11.13
CA ILE A 81 -5.67 -8.46 9.93
C ILE A 81 -6.27 -9.19 8.72
N HIS A 82 -5.84 -10.43 8.48
CA HIS A 82 -6.36 -11.25 7.39
C HIS A 82 -7.90 -11.34 7.43
N ASP A 83 -8.45 -11.66 8.58
CA ASP A 83 -9.90 -11.83 8.76
C ASP A 83 -10.65 -10.51 8.60
N GLY A 84 -10.10 -9.41 9.13
CA GLY A 84 -10.66 -8.07 9.00
C GLY A 84 -10.72 -7.60 7.54
N VAL A 85 -9.63 -7.76 6.79
CA VAL A 85 -9.56 -7.43 5.36
C VAL A 85 -10.52 -8.34 4.57
N SER A 86 -10.50 -9.66 4.84
CA SER A 86 -11.39 -10.64 4.18
C SER A 86 -12.87 -10.30 4.40
N ALA A 87 -13.25 -9.85 5.61
CA ALA A 87 -14.61 -9.46 5.90
C ALA A 87 -15.09 -8.23 5.09
N VAL A 88 -14.18 -7.32 4.72
CA VAL A 88 -14.50 -6.19 3.84
C VAL A 88 -14.61 -6.65 2.40
N LEU A 89 -13.64 -7.45 1.92
CA LEU A 89 -13.64 -8.00 0.55
C LEU A 89 -14.89 -8.86 0.28
N ALA A 90 -15.34 -9.64 1.26
CA ALA A 90 -16.55 -10.46 1.16
C ALA A 90 -17.83 -9.64 0.93
N ARG A 91 -17.81 -8.33 1.21
CA ARG A 91 -18.90 -7.40 0.89
C ARG A 91 -18.83 -6.85 -0.54
N GLY A 92 -17.85 -7.28 -1.34
CA GLY A 92 -17.64 -6.80 -2.71
C GLY A 92 -16.98 -5.43 -2.79
N GLN A 93 -16.34 -4.97 -1.70
CA GLN A 93 -15.62 -3.70 -1.65
C GLN A 93 -14.13 -3.93 -1.93
N ALA A 94 -13.49 -3.04 -2.68
CA ALA A 94 -12.05 -2.94 -2.68
C ALA A 94 -11.56 -2.41 -1.31
N VAL A 95 -10.33 -2.71 -0.93
CA VAL A 95 -9.74 -2.27 0.35
C VAL A 95 -8.44 -1.53 0.09
N ILE A 96 -8.33 -0.32 0.66
CA ILE A 96 -7.05 0.33 0.87
C ILE A 96 -6.81 0.39 2.37
N SER A 97 -5.70 -0.19 2.82
CA SER A 97 -5.33 -0.22 4.21
C SER A 97 -4.40 0.94 4.56
N LEU A 98 -4.63 1.55 5.71
CA LEU A 98 -3.68 2.47 6.34
C LEU A 98 -2.91 1.68 7.38
N GLY A 99 -1.66 1.37 7.09
CA GLY A 99 -0.87 0.50 7.95
C GLY A 99 -0.23 1.23 9.11
N GLY A 100 0.30 0.41 9.97
CA GLY A 100 1.41 0.64 10.85
C GLY A 100 2.73 0.35 10.15
N ASP A 101 3.51 -0.61 10.66
CA ASP A 101 4.73 -1.09 10.01
C ASP A 101 4.40 -2.01 8.81
N HIS A 102 5.41 -2.28 7.96
CA HIS A 102 5.21 -3.01 6.71
C HIS A 102 4.79 -4.49 6.89
N SER A 103 4.87 -5.04 8.12
CA SER A 103 4.47 -6.43 8.39
C SER A 103 2.98 -6.68 8.15
N VAL A 104 2.15 -5.63 8.21
CA VAL A 104 0.69 -5.72 7.98
C VAL A 104 0.32 -6.12 6.55
N THR A 105 1.24 -5.91 5.60
CA THR A 105 1.03 -6.18 4.18
C THR A 105 0.88 -7.67 3.89
N TRP A 106 1.64 -8.56 4.57
CA TRP A 106 1.51 -9.99 4.32
C TRP A 106 0.09 -10.53 4.58
N PRO A 107 -0.52 -10.36 5.76
CA PRO A 107 -1.89 -10.84 5.99
C PRO A 107 -2.92 -10.14 5.09
N ALA A 108 -2.74 -8.86 4.76
CA ALA A 108 -3.63 -8.14 3.84
C ALA A 108 -3.56 -8.70 2.41
N VAL A 109 -2.35 -8.95 1.88
CA VAL A 109 -2.15 -9.59 0.57
C VAL A 109 -2.77 -10.99 0.53
N ARG A 110 -2.61 -11.80 1.58
CA ARG A 110 -3.25 -13.13 1.65
C ARG A 110 -4.76 -13.06 1.50
N ALA A 111 -5.40 -12.09 2.14
CA ALA A 111 -6.84 -11.88 2.00
C ALA A 111 -7.23 -11.52 0.55
N HIS A 112 -6.49 -10.62 -0.10
CA HIS A 112 -6.75 -10.26 -1.51
C HIS A 112 -6.49 -11.42 -2.47
N ALA A 113 -5.41 -12.18 -2.27
CA ALA A 113 -5.04 -13.30 -3.13
C ALA A 113 -6.10 -14.42 -3.16
N ALA A 114 -6.88 -14.57 -2.09
CA ALA A 114 -8.00 -15.51 -2.06
C ALA A 114 -9.13 -15.14 -3.05
N HIS A 115 -9.23 -13.86 -3.43
CA HIS A 115 -10.23 -13.33 -4.36
C HIS A 115 -9.67 -13.07 -5.77
N HIS A 116 -8.35 -12.92 -5.90
CA HIS A 116 -7.68 -12.52 -7.14
C HIS A 116 -6.55 -13.50 -7.48
N PRO A 117 -6.84 -14.60 -8.20
CA PRO A 117 -5.80 -15.48 -8.70
C PRO A 117 -4.89 -14.69 -9.67
N LYS A 118 -3.58 -15.01 -9.67
CA LYS A 118 -2.54 -14.33 -10.47
C LYS A 118 -2.32 -12.86 -10.07
N LEU A 119 -2.35 -12.61 -8.77
CA LEU A 119 -2.09 -11.29 -8.20
C LEU A 119 -0.64 -10.87 -8.44
N THR A 120 -0.46 -9.67 -8.97
CA THR A 120 0.84 -8.98 -9.01
C THR A 120 0.90 -7.98 -7.86
N ILE A 121 2.02 -7.96 -7.13
CA ILE A 121 2.31 -6.89 -6.17
C ILE A 121 3.18 -5.85 -6.85
N LEU A 122 2.78 -4.59 -6.78
CA LEU A 122 3.62 -3.44 -7.06
C LEU A 122 4.00 -2.81 -5.71
N HIS A 123 5.29 -2.95 -5.37
CA HIS A 123 5.86 -2.53 -4.10
C HIS A 123 6.78 -1.33 -4.31
N LEU A 124 6.45 -0.21 -3.69
CA LEU A 124 7.24 1.03 -3.68
C LEU A 124 7.90 1.18 -2.32
N ASP A 125 9.24 1.15 -2.27
CA ASP A 125 9.99 1.10 -1.01
C ASP A 125 11.48 1.42 -1.25
N ALA A 126 12.17 1.89 -0.22
CA ALA A 126 13.63 1.92 -0.17
C ALA A 126 14.25 0.53 0.03
N HIS A 127 13.51 -0.35 0.70
CA HIS A 127 13.93 -1.65 1.18
C HIS A 127 13.23 -2.78 0.40
N PRO A 128 13.88 -3.91 0.14
CA PRO A 128 13.19 -5.03 -0.53
C PRO A 128 12.32 -5.87 0.41
N ASP A 129 12.51 -5.77 1.72
CA ASP A 129 11.77 -6.48 2.77
C ASP A 129 11.64 -7.99 2.54
N LEU A 130 12.78 -8.56 2.14
CA LEU A 130 12.93 -9.96 1.73
C LEU A 130 13.75 -10.79 2.72
N TYR A 131 13.96 -10.33 3.95
CA TYR A 131 14.67 -11.16 4.92
C TYR A 131 13.89 -12.44 5.25
N ASP A 132 14.58 -13.59 5.29
CA ASP A 132 13.97 -14.85 5.77
C ASP A 132 13.55 -14.72 7.22
N ASN A 133 14.38 -14.04 7.99
CA ASN A 133 14.26 -13.85 9.42
C ASN A 133 15.09 -12.63 9.80
N MET A 134 14.54 -11.71 10.53
CA MET A 134 15.23 -10.54 11.04
C MET A 134 15.15 -10.57 12.57
N GLU A 135 16.32 -10.67 13.23
CA GLU A 135 16.41 -10.77 14.69
C GLU A 135 15.54 -11.89 15.29
N ASP A 136 15.57 -13.07 14.68
CA ASP A 136 14.75 -14.23 15.02
C ASP A 136 13.22 -14.00 14.92
N ASN A 137 12.79 -12.93 14.27
CA ASN A 137 11.39 -12.63 14.00
C ASN A 137 11.04 -12.81 12.51
N ARG A 138 10.28 -13.86 12.19
CA ARG A 138 9.76 -14.11 10.83
C ARG A 138 8.62 -13.17 10.45
N PHE A 139 8.02 -12.50 11.41
CA PHE A 139 6.95 -11.51 11.21
C PHE A 139 7.49 -10.08 11.08
N SER A 140 8.83 -9.90 11.14
CA SER A 140 9.46 -8.58 11.01
C SER A 140 8.92 -7.80 9.83
N HIS A 141 8.81 -6.48 9.98
CA HIS A 141 8.44 -5.58 8.89
C HIS A 141 9.44 -5.63 7.72
N ALA A 142 10.66 -6.10 7.94
CA ALA A 142 11.68 -6.34 6.90
C ALA A 142 11.53 -7.70 6.18
N SER A 143 10.43 -8.45 6.42
CA SER A 143 10.27 -9.83 5.93
C SER A 143 8.93 -10.14 5.24
N PRO A 144 7.97 -9.22 5.06
CA PRO A 144 6.63 -9.57 4.58
C PRO A 144 6.67 -10.20 3.19
N PHE A 145 7.51 -9.70 2.28
CA PHE A 145 7.55 -10.22 0.91
C PHE A 145 8.22 -11.58 0.81
N ALA A 146 9.15 -11.91 1.69
CA ALA A 146 9.64 -13.28 1.78
C ALA A 146 8.51 -14.25 2.19
N ARG A 147 7.67 -13.86 3.15
CA ARG A 147 6.48 -14.66 3.57
C ARG A 147 5.46 -14.82 2.47
N ILE A 148 5.17 -13.73 1.75
CA ILE A 148 4.23 -13.72 0.62
C ILE A 148 4.72 -14.69 -0.47
N LEU A 149 5.98 -14.57 -0.89
CA LEU A 149 6.55 -15.40 -1.95
C LEU A 149 6.69 -16.87 -1.54
N GLU A 150 7.05 -17.16 -0.29
CA GLU A 150 7.08 -18.52 0.25
C GLU A 150 5.70 -19.18 0.26
N SER A 151 4.63 -18.40 0.45
CA SER A 151 3.25 -18.92 0.45
C SER A 151 2.76 -19.31 -0.94
N GLY A 152 3.37 -18.78 -1.99
CA GLY A 152 2.94 -18.99 -3.38
C GLY A 152 1.58 -18.38 -3.72
N CYS A 153 1.08 -17.43 -2.91
CA CYS A 153 -0.24 -16.83 -3.11
C CYS A 153 -0.26 -15.71 -4.16
N VAL A 154 0.89 -15.29 -4.69
CA VAL A 154 1.03 -14.24 -5.71
C VAL A 154 1.85 -14.75 -6.88
N ASP A 155 1.57 -14.24 -8.08
CA ASP A 155 2.29 -14.63 -9.31
C ASP A 155 3.59 -13.85 -9.49
N ARG A 156 3.61 -12.59 -9.08
CA ARG A 156 4.73 -11.67 -9.35
C ARG A 156 4.88 -10.61 -8.26
N LEU A 157 6.12 -10.30 -7.94
CA LEU A 157 6.50 -9.13 -7.13
C LEU A 157 7.37 -8.21 -7.98
N VAL A 158 6.92 -6.97 -8.14
CA VAL A 158 7.64 -5.86 -8.79
C VAL A 158 8.00 -4.87 -7.71
N GLN A 159 9.29 -4.59 -7.52
CA GLN A 159 9.80 -3.66 -6.52
C GLN A 159 10.42 -2.44 -7.18
N VAL A 160 10.05 -1.24 -6.73
CA VAL A 160 10.49 0.05 -7.29
C VAL A 160 10.95 0.96 -6.16
N GLY A 161 12.09 1.63 -6.34
CA GLY A 161 12.63 2.55 -5.36
C GLY A 161 13.78 1.96 -4.53
N ILE A 162 14.07 0.69 -4.72
CA ILE A 162 15.01 -0.09 -3.89
C ILE A 162 16.43 0.49 -3.97
N ARG A 163 17.05 0.71 -2.80
CA ARG A 163 18.40 1.27 -2.70
C ARG A 163 19.24 0.74 -1.55
N THR A 164 18.73 -0.26 -0.82
CA THR A 164 19.38 -0.84 0.38
C THR A 164 19.71 -2.33 0.27
N LEU A 165 19.78 -2.89 -0.95
CA LEU A 165 20.08 -4.31 -1.15
C LEU A 165 21.43 -4.71 -0.59
N ASN A 166 21.44 -5.63 0.39
CA ASN A 166 22.61 -6.36 0.82
C ASN A 166 22.70 -7.74 0.13
N ASP A 167 23.77 -8.48 0.39
CA ASP A 167 24.02 -9.78 -0.26
C ASP A 167 22.92 -10.81 0.02
N HIS A 168 22.37 -10.85 1.26
CA HIS A 168 21.28 -11.75 1.61
C HIS A 168 20.02 -11.43 0.80
N GLN A 169 19.64 -10.16 0.74
CA GLN A 169 18.46 -9.75 0.00
C GLN A 169 18.62 -9.90 -1.51
N ARG A 170 19.84 -9.70 -2.07
CA ARG A 170 20.15 -10.03 -3.47
C ARG A 170 19.96 -11.52 -3.77
N ALA A 171 20.38 -12.38 -2.84
CA ALA A 171 20.14 -13.82 -2.97
C ALA A 171 18.64 -14.15 -2.96
N GLN A 172 17.85 -13.48 -2.13
CA GLN A 172 16.40 -13.64 -2.08
C GLN A 172 15.71 -13.14 -3.36
N VAL A 173 16.11 -11.97 -3.89
CA VAL A 173 15.65 -11.47 -5.20
C VAL A 173 15.86 -12.52 -6.29
N THR A 174 17.05 -13.14 -6.31
CA THR A 174 17.38 -14.19 -7.28
C THR A 174 16.57 -15.47 -7.02
N ARG A 175 16.46 -15.91 -5.76
CA ARG A 175 15.73 -17.11 -5.35
C ARG A 175 14.27 -17.08 -5.77
N PHE A 176 13.63 -15.95 -5.58
CA PHE A 176 12.18 -15.79 -5.83
C PHE A 176 11.86 -15.21 -7.21
N GLY A 177 12.87 -14.83 -7.99
CA GLY A 177 12.66 -14.21 -9.30
C GLY A 177 11.95 -12.85 -9.22
N VAL A 178 12.30 -12.04 -8.20
CA VAL A 178 11.70 -10.73 -7.99
C VAL A 178 12.14 -9.75 -9.08
N ASP A 179 11.20 -9.00 -9.62
CA ASP A 179 11.47 -7.93 -10.58
C ASP A 179 11.82 -6.65 -9.80
N CYS A 180 13.11 -6.48 -9.52
CA CYS A 180 13.61 -5.46 -8.61
C CYS A 180 14.29 -4.31 -9.36
N HIS A 181 13.68 -3.12 -9.31
CA HIS A 181 14.16 -1.90 -9.95
C HIS A 181 14.89 -1.02 -8.92
N GLU A 182 16.23 -1.11 -8.95
CA GLU A 182 17.09 -0.34 -8.05
C GLU A 182 17.21 1.11 -8.51
N MET A 183 17.14 2.07 -7.57
CA MET A 183 17.24 3.51 -7.82
C MET A 183 18.52 3.92 -8.59
N ARG A 184 19.63 3.22 -8.35
CA ARG A 184 20.92 3.52 -9.03
C ARG A 184 20.89 3.41 -10.55
N HIS A 185 19.86 2.76 -11.11
CA HIS A 185 19.69 2.60 -12.56
C HIS A 185 18.67 3.57 -13.16
N GLY A 186 18.04 4.39 -12.32
CA GLY A 186 16.86 5.17 -12.67
C GLY A 186 15.62 4.28 -12.77
N VAL A 187 14.45 4.88 -12.63
CA VAL A 187 13.17 4.17 -12.73
C VAL A 187 12.22 4.96 -13.62
N ASP A 188 11.75 4.34 -14.70
CA ASP A 188 10.59 4.81 -15.47
C ASP A 188 9.52 3.71 -15.42
N ILE A 189 8.35 4.05 -14.87
CA ILE A 189 7.24 3.09 -14.77
C ILE A 189 6.74 2.62 -16.15
N ALA A 190 6.97 3.40 -17.20
CA ALA A 190 6.59 3.02 -18.56
C ALA A 190 7.42 1.83 -19.10
N ASP A 191 8.61 1.61 -18.54
CA ASP A 191 9.48 0.48 -18.88
C ASP A 191 9.12 -0.81 -18.15
N ILE A 192 8.22 -0.72 -17.15
CA ILE A 192 7.83 -1.85 -16.31
C ILE A 192 6.49 -2.39 -16.79
N ALA A 193 6.51 -3.55 -17.43
CA ALA A 193 5.29 -4.23 -17.86
C ALA A 193 4.54 -4.77 -16.64
N ILE A 194 3.34 -4.24 -16.37
CA ILE A 194 2.45 -4.68 -15.29
C ILE A 194 1.10 -5.03 -15.90
N SER A 195 0.59 -6.22 -15.57
CA SER A 195 -0.68 -6.73 -16.12
C SER A 195 -1.46 -7.51 -15.05
N GLY A 196 -2.76 -7.63 -15.26
CA GLY A 196 -3.65 -8.36 -14.36
C GLY A 196 -4.01 -7.57 -13.10
N PRO A 197 -4.57 -8.24 -12.09
CA PRO A 197 -4.91 -7.62 -10.81
C PRO A 197 -3.63 -7.21 -10.07
N VAL A 198 -3.60 -5.97 -9.57
CA VAL A 198 -2.45 -5.36 -8.89
C VAL A 198 -2.82 -4.97 -7.46
N TYR A 199 -2.07 -5.46 -6.50
CA TYR A 199 -2.03 -4.93 -5.14
C TYR A 199 -0.89 -3.91 -5.05
N LEU A 200 -1.22 -2.65 -4.75
CA LEU A 200 -0.23 -1.59 -4.63
C LEU A 200 0.11 -1.37 -3.15
N THR A 201 1.33 -1.67 -2.76
CA THR A 201 1.85 -1.36 -1.41
C THR A 201 2.89 -0.26 -1.49
N ILE A 202 2.75 0.75 -0.64
CA ILE A 202 3.64 1.91 -0.60
C ILE A 202 4.16 2.09 0.81
N ASP A 203 5.44 1.82 0.99
CA ASP A 203 6.20 2.32 2.12
C ASP A 203 6.55 3.78 1.88
N LEU A 204 6.27 4.64 2.86
CA LEU A 204 6.55 6.08 2.72
C LEU A 204 8.03 6.41 2.66
N ASP A 205 8.91 5.49 3.05
CA ASP A 205 10.36 5.67 2.93
C ASP A 205 10.89 5.46 1.50
N VAL A 206 10.04 5.03 0.56
CA VAL A 206 10.36 5.10 -0.88
C VAL A 206 10.69 6.52 -1.30
N LEU A 207 10.04 7.49 -0.65
CA LEU A 207 10.31 8.90 -0.85
C LEU A 207 11.68 9.29 -0.27
N ASP A 208 12.31 10.28 -0.88
CA ASP A 208 13.46 10.93 -0.26
C ASP A 208 13.03 11.59 1.06
N PRO A 209 13.83 11.52 2.15
CA PRO A 209 13.52 12.16 3.42
C PRO A 209 13.29 13.67 3.35
N ALA A 210 13.72 14.32 2.24
CA ALA A 210 13.41 15.72 1.98
C ALA A 210 11.90 15.96 1.73
N PHE A 211 11.16 14.94 1.28
CA PHE A 211 9.72 14.99 1.02
C PHE A 211 8.90 14.32 2.11
N ALA A 212 9.41 13.26 2.73
CA ALA A 212 8.72 12.48 3.75
C ALA A 212 9.66 12.18 4.94
N PRO A 213 9.92 13.16 5.82
CA PRO A 213 10.78 12.94 6.98
C PRO A 213 10.13 12.09 8.08
N GLY A 214 8.81 11.93 8.07
CA GLY A 214 8.04 11.21 9.09
C GLY A 214 8.03 9.69 8.88
N VAL A 215 9.21 9.08 8.78
CA VAL A 215 9.39 7.62 8.69
C VAL A 215 10.44 7.16 9.68
N SER A 216 10.40 5.88 10.06
CA SER A 216 11.38 5.32 11.02
C SER A 216 12.75 5.13 10.38
N HIS A 217 12.81 4.63 9.15
CA HIS A 217 14.03 4.33 8.40
C HIS A 217 14.23 5.37 7.29
N HIS A 218 15.13 6.31 7.52
CA HIS A 218 15.47 7.31 6.51
C HIS A 218 16.53 6.78 5.56
N GLU A 219 16.21 6.68 4.26
CA GLU A 219 17.18 6.30 3.24
C GLU A 219 17.22 7.38 2.14
N PRO A 220 18.23 8.28 2.13
CA PRO A 220 18.34 9.34 1.13
C PRO A 220 18.56 8.82 -0.30
N GLY A 221 18.18 9.62 -1.29
CA GLY A 221 18.27 9.28 -2.71
C GLY A 221 17.01 8.60 -3.24
N GLY A 222 15.87 8.81 -2.57
CA GLY A 222 14.56 8.26 -2.93
C GLY A 222 13.82 9.03 -4.02
N LEU A 223 12.59 8.60 -4.27
CA LEU A 223 11.68 9.22 -5.21
C LEU A 223 11.14 10.56 -4.68
N SER A 224 10.77 11.45 -5.58
CA SER A 224 9.94 12.59 -5.22
C SER A 224 8.47 12.17 -5.08
N VAL A 225 7.67 13.02 -4.43
CA VAL A 225 6.20 12.82 -4.40
C VAL A 225 5.64 12.75 -5.82
N ARG A 226 6.16 13.56 -6.76
CA ARG A 226 5.71 13.57 -8.15
C ARG A 226 5.97 12.24 -8.86
N ASP A 227 7.11 11.60 -8.59
CA ASP A 227 7.44 10.29 -9.17
C ASP A 227 6.47 9.21 -8.68
N VAL A 228 6.17 9.18 -7.36
CA VAL A 228 5.21 8.24 -6.79
C VAL A 228 3.80 8.45 -7.38
N LEU A 229 3.34 9.70 -7.49
CA LEU A 229 2.05 10.00 -8.13
C LEU A 229 2.02 9.58 -9.59
N HIS A 230 3.12 9.77 -10.32
CA HIS A 230 3.25 9.33 -11.71
C HIS A 230 3.15 7.81 -11.83
N ILE A 231 3.79 7.07 -10.92
CA ILE A 231 3.70 5.61 -10.87
C ILE A 231 2.25 5.18 -10.64
N ILE A 232 1.57 5.70 -9.62
CA ILE A 232 0.17 5.36 -9.30
C ILE A 232 -0.75 5.59 -10.50
N GLN A 233 -0.58 6.73 -11.17
CA GLN A 233 -1.44 7.15 -12.27
C GLN A 233 -1.20 6.34 -13.56
N ASN A 234 0.00 5.75 -13.74
CA ASN A 234 0.42 5.20 -15.02
C ASN A 234 0.83 3.72 -15.03
N PHE A 235 0.99 3.06 -13.88
CA PHE A 235 1.34 1.64 -13.90
C PHE A 235 0.32 0.81 -14.72
N GLY A 236 0.81 -0.20 -15.42
CA GLY A 236 0.01 -1.06 -16.27
C GLY A 236 -0.50 -0.41 -17.55
N ARG A 237 -0.17 0.85 -17.82
CA ARG A 237 -0.50 1.52 -19.09
C ARG A 237 0.64 1.34 -20.07
N ASN A 238 0.38 0.63 -21.15
CA ASN A 238 1.33 0.56 -22.26
C ASN A 238 1.35 1.88 -23.02
N SER A 239 2.55 2.32 -23.44
CA SER A 239 2.74 3.51 -24.27
C SER A 239 1.91 3.37 -25.55
N GLY A 240 0.87 4.22 -25.68
CA GLY A 240 -0.04 4.25 -26.85
C GLY A 240 -1.36 3.50 -26.68
N SER A 241 -1.60 2.76 -25.58
CA SER A 241 -2.91 2.15 -25.28
C SER A 241 -3.75 3.04 -24.36
N ARG A 242 -5.05 3.14 -24.63
CA ARG A 242 -6.02 3.76 -23.71
C ARG A 242 -6.50 2.81 -22.61
N LYS A 243 -6.27 1.50 -22.77
CA LYS A 243 -6.58 0.48 -21.77
C LYS A 243 -5.33 0.12 -21.00
N SER A 244 -5.45 0.07 -19.70
CA SER A 244 -4.43 -0.47 -18.81
C SER A 244 -4.49 -2.00 -18.86
N ASP A 245 -3.33 -2.65 -19.01
CA ASP A 245 -3.24 -4.11 -18.91
C ASP A 245 -3.21 -4.56 -17.44
N GLY A 246 -2.84 -3.66 -16.51
CA GLY A 246 -2.88 -3.86 -15.07
C GLY A 246 -3.89 -2.92 -14.40
N TRP A 247 -4.69 -3.46 -13.49
CA TRP A 247 -5.69 -2.70 -12.74
C TRP A 247 -5.53 -2.89 -11.24
N MET A 248 -5.76 -1.82 -10.47
CA MET A 248 -5.62 -1.82 -9.01
C MET A 248 -6.86 -2.46 -8.35
N ILE A 249 -6.63 -3.49 -7.53
CA ILE A 249 -7.70 -4.17 -6.79
C ILE A 249 -7.75 -3.79 -5.30
N GLY A 250 -6.73 -3.12 -4.81
CA GLY A 250 -6.54 -2.69 -3.45
C GLY A 250 -5.08 -2.37 -3.17
N GLY A 251 -4.75 -2.09 -1.92
CA GLY A 251 -3.39 -1.78 -1.53
C GLY A 251 -3.26 -1.34 -0.09
N ASP A 252 -2.07 -0.90 0.26
CA ASP A 252 -1.79 -0.28 1.56
C ASP A 252 -0.79 0.87 1.46
N LEU A 253 -0.80 1.70 2.49
CA LEU A 253 0.15 2.79 2.72
C LEU A 253 0.68 2.65 4.14
N VAL A 254 1.98 2.44 4.29
CA VAL A 254 2.62 2.00 5.54
C VAL A 254 3.79 2.90 5.96
N GLU A 255 4.30 2.68 7.16
CA GLU A 255 5.53 3.23 7.75
C GLU A 255 5.50 4.75 8.01
N LEU A 256 4.34 5.44 7.95
CA LEU A 256 4.28 6.78 8.53
C LEU A 256 4.56 6.67 10.03
N ASN A 257 5.62 7.32 10.48
CA ASN A 257 5.90 7.47 11.89
C ASN A 257 5.61 8.90 12.34
N PRO A 258 4.48 9.15 13.04
CA PRO A 258 4.10 10.49 13.46
C PRO A 258 5.08 11.15 14.41
N ASP A 259 5.81 10.38 15.23
CA ASP A 259 6.80 10.89 16.18
C ASP A 259 8.03 11.46 15.45
N ARG A 260 8.19 11.14 14.17
CA ARG A 260 9.27 11.65 13.30
C ARG A 260 8.78 12.74 12.34
N ASP A 261 7.46 12.93 12.23
CA ASP A 261 6.88 13.86 11.25
C ASP A 261 7.11 15.33 11.67
N LEU A 262 7.47 16.15 10.70
CA LEU A 262 7.70 17.58 10.89
C LEU A 262 6.44 18.37 10.56
N ASN A 263 5.71 18.81 11.59
CA ASN A 263 4.48 19.61 11.43
C ASN A 263 3.41 18.94 10.54
N GLY A 264 3.36 17.61 10.50
CA GLY A 264 2.39 16.87 9.71
C GLY A 264 2.64 16.86 8.19
N VAL A 265 3.84 17.23 7.74
CA VAL A 265 4.20 17.27 6.30
C VAL A 265 4.08 15.88 5.69
N THR A 266 4.61 14.86 6.36
CA THR A 266 4.55 13.48 5.85
C THR A 266 3.13 12.94 5.84
N ALA A 267 2.32 13.25 6.86
CA ALA A 267 0.90 12.91 6.88
C ALA A 267 0.14 13.57 5.71
N MET A 268 0.46 14.82 5.36
CA MET A 268 -0.12 15.50 4.18
C MET A 268 0.33 14.84 2.86
N VAL A 269 1.59 14.43 2.75
CA VAL A 269 2.11 13.68 1.60
C VAL A 269 1.38 12.33 1.50
N ALA A 270 1.29 11.59 2.61
CA ALA A 270 0.56 10.32 2.70
C ALA A 270 -0.91 10.48 2.25
N SER A 271 -1.60 11.52 2.70
CA SER A 271 -2.98 11.80 2.31
C SER A 271 -3.13 12.12 0.81
N LYS A 272 -2.13 12.80 0.22
CA LYS A 272 -2.11 13.07 -1.23
C LYS A 272 -1.91 11.77 -2.02
N ILE A 273 -0.99 10.92 -1.62
CA ILE A 273 -0.77 9.60 -2.21
C ILE A 273 -2.04 8.75 -2.08
N LEU A 274 -2.64 8.72 -0.90
CA LEU A 274 -3.89 8.00 -0.64
C LEU A 274 -5.02 8.44 -1.57
N ARG A 275 -5.20 9.75 -1.82
CA ARG A 275 -6.21 10.24 -2.78
C ARG A 275 -6.01 9.69 -4.18
N GLU A 276 -4.77 9.64 -4.66
CA GLU A 276 -4.48 9.09 -5.98
C GLU A 276 -4.70 7.56 -6.02
N MET A 277 -4.31 6.83 -4.95
CA MET A 277 -4.60 5.40 -4.82
C MET A 277 -6.11 5.11 -4.84
N MET A 278 -6.89 5.87 -4.06
CA MET A 278 -8.35 5.73 -4.00
C MET A 278 -8.99 6.01 -5.37
N ALA A 279 -8.59 7.08 -6.03
CA ALA A 279 -9.11 7.46 -7.35
C ALA A 279 -8.76 6.40 -8.41
N ARG A 280 -7.53 5.86 -8.38
CA ARG A 280 -7.11 4.79 -9.27
C ARG A 280 -7.90 3.51 -9.03
N CYS A 281 -8.02 3.09 -7.78
CA CYS A 281 -8.76 1.88 -7.42
C CYS A 281 -10.25 1.98 -7.81
N LEU A 282 -10.89 3.13 -7.58
CA LEU A 282 -12.29 3.38 -7.97
C LEU A 282 -12.50 3.37 -9.48
N ALA A 283 -11.56 3.89 -10.26
CA ALA A 283 -11.62 3.85 -11.72
C ALA A 283 -11.53 2.41 -12.22
N ASP A 284 -10.55 1.66 -11.71
CA ASP A 284 -10.29 0.29 -12.14
C ASP A 284 -11.41 -0.70 -11.70
N CYS A 285 -12.02 -0.50 -10.53
CA CYS A 285 -13.18 -1.29 -10.06
C CYS A 285 -14.47 -0.97 -10.83
N GLY A 286 -14.55 0.16 -11.54
CA GLY A 286 -15.71 0.55 -12.33
C GLY A 286 -15.77 -0.11 -13.71
N ASP A 287 -14.62 -0.44 -14.30
CA ASP A 287 -14.49 -0.98 -15.65
C ASP A 287 -14.54 -2.52 -15.71
N GLY A 288 -14.52 -3.20 -14.55
CA GLY A 288 -14.48 -4.68 -14.46
C GLY A 288 -15.84 -5.38 -14.37
N ALA A 289 -16.95 -4.68 -14.47
CA ALA A 289 -18.31 -5.23 -14.44
C ALA A 289 -18.94 -5.29 -15.86
N GLY A 290 -18.17 -5.76 -16.85
CA GLY A 290 -18.65 -5.95 -18.22
C GLY A 290 -18.22 -7.28 -18.79
#